data_001fe59e93ec213d31186b42f730977c
#
_entry.id   001fe59e93ec213d31186b42f730977c
#
_cell.length_a   1.000
_cell.length_b   1.000
_cell.length_c   1.000
_cell.angle_alpha   90.00
_cell.angle_beta   90.00
_cell.angle_gamma   90.00
#
_symmetry.space_group_name_H-M   'P 1'
#
loop_
_entity.id
_entity.type
_entity.pdbx_description
1 polymer ?
#
loop_
_entity_poly.entity_id
_entity_poly.type
_entity_poly.pdbx_seq_one_letter_code
_entity_poly.pdbx_strand_id
1 'polypeptide(L)'
;MCIRDWFAPGYSEEALAILKTKRKGGYNVVAIDPDYVPAEQETKQVFGITYQPGRNNFKIDGHLLQNIVTKNKDLPESAKIDLIVALITLKYTQSNSVCFAYDGQAIGVGAGQQSRIHCTRLAGSKADTWFLRQHPKTLALPFREDLGRPNRDNVIDGYINGNEEDVCAEGIWQNYFTQRPEPLTAEDKRAFLGAIRGVSLGSDAFFPFADNIKRAYASGVSYIAQPGGSIRDDLVIEECNRDGIVMAFTGMRLFIIEKILGARHVGAAIGRPAQ
;
A
#
# COMPACT_ATOMS: atom_id res chain seq x y z
N MET A 1 0.45 -15.31 -9.08
CA MET A 1 1.39 -15.60 -7.96
C MET A 1 0.93 -16.85 -7.22
N CYS A 2 1.80 -17.81 -7.02
CA CYS A 2 1.45 -19.04 -6.31
C CYS A 2 2.04 -18.96 -4.91
N ILE A 3 1.22 -18.65 -3.90
CA ILE A 3 1.58 -18.81 -2.49
C ILE A 3 1.79 -20.30 -2.25
N ARG A 4 2.98 -20.69 -1.80
CA ARG A 4 3.35 -22.10 -1.54
C ARG A 4 3.66 -22.36 -0.08
N ASP A 5 3.89 -21.30 0.69
CA ASP A 5 4.38 -21.37 2.06
C ASP A 5 3.40 -20.69 2.99
N TRP A 6 3.06 -21.38 4.07
CA TRP A 6 2.20 -20.88 5.14
C TRP A 6 2.96 -20.95 6.45
N PHE A 7 3.05 -19.81 7.14
CA PHE A 7 3.72 -19.69 8.43
C PHE A 7 2.71 -19.21 9.46
N ALA A 8 2.53 -19.94 10.54
CA ALA A 8 1.68 -19.54 11.66
C ALA A 8 2.17 -20.22 12.97
N PRO A 9 1.82 -19.67 14.13
CA PRO A 9 2.11 -20.31 15.41
C PRO A 9 1.44 -21.68 15.57
N GLY A 10 0.31 -21.89 14.88
CA GLY A 10 -0.42 -23.15 14.89
C GLY A 10 -1.49 -23.17 13.81
N TYR A 11 -2.11 -24.33 13.63
CA TYR A 11 -3.18 -24.57 12.66
C TYR A 11 -4.25 -25.43 13.31
N SER A 12 -5.53 -25.12 13.08
CA SER A 12 -6.60 -26.05 13.44
C SER A 12 -6.53 -27.28 12.52
N GLU A 13 -7.14 -28.38 12.95
CA GLU A 13 -7.19 -29.61 12.17
C GLU A 13 -7.87 -29.39 10.80
N GLU A 14 -8.97 -28.61 10.79
CA GLU A 14 -9.70 -28.28 9.57
C GLU A 14 -8.86 -27.44 8.61
N ALA A 15 -8.16 -26.40 9.12
CA ALA A 15 -7.27 -25.57 8.31
C ALA A 15 -6.14 -26.42 7.71
N LEU A 16 -5.56 -27.30 8.52
CA LEU A 16 -4.48 -28.19 8.08
C LEU A 16 -4.96 -29.17 7.02
N ALA A 17 -6.17 -29.75 7.19
CA ALA A 17 -6.79 -30.62 6.20
C ALA A 17 -6.99 -29.89 4.86
N ILE A 18 -7.48 -28.65 4.87
CA ILE A 18 -7.65 -27.85 3.66
C ILE A 18 -6.28 -27.55 2.99
N LEU A 19 -5.29 -27.13 3.77
CA LEU A 19 -3.95 -26.81 3.24
C LEU A 19 -3.28 -28.03 2.61
N LYS A 20 -3.40 -29.22 3.21
CA LYS A 20 -2.88 -30.49 2.68
C LYS A 20 -3.48 -30.88 1.34
N THR A 21 -4.70 -30.48 1.02
CA THR A 21 -5.33 -30.78 -0.27
C THR A 21 -4.91 -29.84 -1.39
N LYS A 22 -4.40 -28.65 -1.05
CA LYS A 22 -4.01 -27.65 -2.05
C LYS A 22 -2.79 -28.11 -2.83
N ARG A 23 -2.86 -27.97 -4.17
CA ARG A 23 -1.80 -28.39 -5.10
C ARG A 23 -1.28 -29.81 -4.86
N LYS A 24 -2.17 -30.74 -4.56
CA LYS A 24 -1.81 -32.14 -4.29
C LYS A 24 -0.77 -32.29 -3.17
N GLY A 25 -0.87 -31.47 -2.12
CA GLY A 25 0.05 -31.47 -0.98
C GLY A 25 1.36 -30.68 -1.18
N GLY A 26 1.48 -29.91 -2.26
CA GLY A 26 2.69 -29.17 -2.60
C GLY A 26 2.85 -27.81 -1.90
N TYR A 27 2.11 -27.53 -0.83
CA TYR A 27 2.33 -26.37 0.01
C TYR A 27 3.23 -26.71 1.19
N ASN A 28 4.16 -25.81 1.53
CA ASN A 28 4.89 -25.88 2.78
C ASN A 28 4.02 -25.26 3.90
N VAL A 29 3.78 -26.02 4.95
CA VAL A 29 3.05 -25.57 6.14
C VAL A 29 4.00 -25.64 7.30
N VAL A 30 4.37 -24.48 7.84
CA VAL A 30 5.42 -24.32 8.86
C VAL A 30 4.80 -23.77 10.12
N ALA A 31 4.91 -24.50 11.22
CA ALA A 31 4.61 -23.95 12.54
C ALA A 31 5.83 -23.18 13.06
N ILE A 32 5.61 -21.96 13.52
CA ILE A 32 6.65 -21.11 14.12
C ILE A 32 6.46 -21.08 15.63
N ASP A 33 7.56 -21.01 16.36
CA ASP A 33 7.53 -20.81 17.81
C ASP A 33 7.06 -19.37 18.11
N PRO A 34 5.89 -19.19 18.77
CA PRO A 34 5.37 -17.86 19.09
C PRO A 34 6.23 -17.12 20.13
N ASP A 35 7.01 -17.86 20.93
CA ASP A 35 7.85 -17.30 21.97
C ASP A 35 9.28 -16.99 21.49
N TYR A 36 9.58 -17.31 20.23
CA TYR A 36 10.88 -16.99 19.64
C TYR A 36 11.10 -15.48 19.56
N VAL A 37 12.11 -15.00 20.28
CA VAL A 37 12.56 -13.60 20.20
C VAL A 37 13.76 -13.50 19.28
N PRO A 38 13.64 -12.89 18.11
CA PRO A 38 14.78 -12.69 17.21
C PRO A 38 15.84 -11.79 17.85
N ALA A 39 17.10 -11.97 17.45
CA ALA A 39 18.20 -11.12 17.89
C ALA A 39 17.92 -9.64 17.61
N GLU A 40 18.44 -8.74 18.45
CA GLU A 40 18.27 -7.28 18.26
C GLU A 40 19.00 -6.76 17.03
N GLN A 41 20.05 -7.45 16.60
CA GLN A 41 20.81 -7.12 15.40
C GLN A 41 20.64 -8.23 14.35
N GLU A 42 20.34 -7.81 13.14
CA GLU A 42 20.35 -8.69 11.99
C GLU A 42 21.75 -8.66 11.34
N THR A 43 22.17 -9.78 10.78
CA THR A 43 23.42 -9.86 10.02
C THR A 43 23.11 -10.18 8.57
N LYS A 44 23.54 -9.29 7.67
CA LYS A 44 23.46 -9.50 6.22
C LYS A 44 24.83 -9.44 5.61
N GLN A 45 25.13 -10.33 4.69
CA GLN A 45 26.40 -10.37 3.97
C GLN A 45 26.16 -10.16 2.47
N VAL A 46 26.74 -9.11 1.91
CA VAL A 46 26.60 -8.74 0.50
C VAL A 46 27.98 -8.44 -0.06
N PHE A 47 28.41 -9.14 -1.08
CA PHE A 47 29.74 -8.99 -1.70
C PHE A 47 30.91 -9.02 -0.70
N GLY A 48 30.82 -9.90 0.32
CA GLY A 48 31.87 -10.01 1.35
C GLY A 48 31.85 -8.91 2.44
N ILE A 49 30.92 -7.95 2.33
CA ILE A 49 30.71 -6.91 3.35
C ILE A 49 29.60 -7.37 4.28
N THR A 50 29.86 -7.34 5.57
CA THR A 50 28.87 -7.66 6.61
C THR A 50 28.18 -6.39 7.09
N TYR A 51 26.86 -6.38 7.00
CA TYR A 51 25.98 -5.34 7.53
C TYR A 51 25.32 -5.87 8.80
N GLN A 52 25.27 -5.05 9.84
CA GLN A 52 24.56 -5.35 11.09
C GLN A 52 23.57 -4.23 11.41
N PRO A 53 22.42 -4.19 10.70
CA PRO A 53 21.35 -3.26 11.07
C PRO A 53 20.68 -3.72 12.36
N GLY A 54 20.20 -2.75 13.14
CA GLY A 54 19.28 -3.01 14.23
C GLY A 54 17.95 -3.52 13.67
N ARG A 55 17.33 -4.47 14.36
CA ARG A 55 15.99 -4.94 14.01
C ARG A 55 14.98 -3.78 14.07
N ASN A 56 14.05 -3.73 13.14
CA ASN A 56 12.95 -2.77 13.15
C ASN A 56 11.91 -3.13 14.22
N ASN A 57 12.19 -2.71 15.46
CA ASN A 57 11.35 -2.98 16.66
C ASN A 57 10.33 -1.87 16.93
N PHE A 58 10.20 -0.87 16.04
CA PHE A 58 9.26 0.23 16.25
C PHE A 58 7.84 -0.28 16.44
N LYS A 59 7.22 0.12 17.55
CA LYS A 59 5.82 -0.15 17.81
C LYS A 59 4.96 0.86 17.04
N ILE A 60 4.06 0.35 16.23
CA ILE A 60 3.07 1.16 15.51
C ILE A 60 1.77 1.09 16.31
N ASP A 61 1.40 2.20 16.93
CA ASP A 61 0.14 2.31 17.69
C ASP A 61 -0.40 3.75 17.65
N GLY A 62 -1.52 3.99 18.36
CA GLY A 62 -2.21 5.27 18.37
C GLY A 62 -1.41 6.45 18.93
N HIS A 63 -0.32 6.22 19.66
CA HIS A 63 0.55 7.30 20.15
C HIS A 63 1.20 8.09 19.02
N LEU A 64 1.48 7.42 17.88
CA LEU A 64 2.04 8.07 16.70
C LEU A 64 1.10 9.09 16.05
N LEU A 65 -0.18 9.05 16.36
CA LEU A 65 -1.23 9.87 15.74
C LEU A 65 -1.66 11.06 16.61
N GLN A 66 -1.01 11.30 17.75
CA GLN A 66 -1.41 12.35 18.69
C GLN A 66 -1.05 13.77 18.23
N ASN A 67 0.02 13.90 17.44
CA ASN A 67 0.49 15.21 16.97
C ASN A 67 -0.22 15.61 15.66
N ILE A 68 -1.49 16.01 15.76
CA ILE A 68 -2.26 16.50 14.61
C ILE A 68 -1.85 17.96 14.33
N VAL A 69 -1.33 18.23 13.14
CA VAL A 69 -0.74 19.50 12.74
C VAL A 69 -1.68 20.40 11.92
N THR A 70 -2.76 19.86 11.37
CA THR A 70 -3.78 20.58 10.60
C THR A 70 -4.79 21.31 11.47
N LYS A 71 -5.58 22.23 10.88
CA LYS A 71 -6.67 22.94 11.58
C LYS A 71 -7.79 21.99 12.01
N ASN A 72 -8.22 21.12 11.11
CA ASN A 72 -9.14 20.03 11.44
C ASN A 72 -8.41 19.03 12.32
N LYS A 73 -8.98 18.73 13.50
CA LYS A 73 -8.42 17.81 14.50
C LYS A 73 -9.26 16.55 14.67
N ASP A 74 -10.36 16.44 13.92
CA ASP A 74 -11.29 15.33 14.05
C ASP A 74 -10.74 14.07 13.39
N LEU A 75 -10.14 13.19 14.19
CA LEU A 75 -9.58 11.91 13.77
C LEU A 75 -10.40 10.77 14.40
N PRO A 76 -11.40 10.23 13.70
CA PRO A 76 -12.25 9.15 14.23
C PRO A 76 -11.47 7.86 14.41
N GLU A 77 -11.99 6.97 15.26
CA GLU A 77 -11.32 5.70 15.61
C GLU A 77 -11.11 4.79 14.40
N SER A 78 -12.07 4.75 13.47
CA SER A 78 -11.91 4.02 12.21
C SER A 78 -10.71 4.49 11.41
N ALA A 79 -10.53 5.81 11.28
CA ALA A 79 -9.38 6.38 10.58
C ALA A 79 -8.05 6.12 11.31
N LYS A 80 -8.05 6.08 12.65
CA LYS A 80 -6.85 5.68 13.41
C LYS A 80 -6.46 4.23 13.11
N ILE A 81 -7.43 3.32 13.07
CA ILE A 81 -7.19 1.92 12.68
C ILE A 81 -6.59 1.86 11.28
N ASP A 82 -7.17 2.56 10.31
CA ASP A 82 -6.68 2.60 8.94
C ASP A 82 -5.26 3.17 8.83
N LEU A 83 -4.96 4.26 9.55
CA LEU A 83 -3.61 4.83 9.60
C LEU A 83 -2.61 3.86 10.23
N ILE A 84 -2.98 3.15 11.29
CA ILE A 84 -2.14 2.11 11.91
C ILE A 84 -1.88 0.98 10.92
N VAL A 85 -2.90 0.50 10.20
CA VAL A 85 -2.76 -0.53 9.16
C VAL A 85 -1.81 -0.05 8.05
N ALA A 86 -1.98 1.21 7.60
CA ALA A 86 -1.09 1.80 6.61
C ALA A 86 0.36 1.85 7.10
N LEU A 87 0.61 2.32 8.32
CA LEU A 87 1.96 2.43 8.88
C LEU A 87 2.60 1.05 9.13
N ILE A 88 1.83 0.05 9.59
CA ILE A 88 2.32 -1.34 9.72
C ILE A 88 2.71 -1.89 8.35
N THR A 89 1.88 -1.67 7.33
CA THR A 89 2.18 -2.07 5.95
C THR A 89 3.50 -1.45 5.48
N LEU A 90 3.69 -0.14 5.73
CA LEU A 90 4.90 0.58 5.32
C LEU A 90 6.15 0.16 6.09
N LYS A 91 6.01 -0.26 7.35
CA LYS A 91 7.12 -0.80 8.15
C LYS A 91 7.82 -1.97 7.47
N TYR A 92 7.09 -2.75 6.68
CA TYR A 92 7.58 -3.93 5.97
C TYR A 92 7.66 -3.75 4.45
N THR A 93 7.54 -2.50 3.98
CA THR A 93 7.53 -2.17 2.55
C THR A 93 8.82 -1.46 2.14
N GLN A 94 9.31 -1.79 0.95
CA GLN A 94 10.51 -1.13 0.38
C GLN A 94 10.26 0.35 0.13
N SER A 95 11.11 1.21 0.71
CA SER A 95 11.07 2.66 0.49
C SER A 95 11.52 3.04 -0.94
N ASN A 96 11.10 4.17 -1.46
CA ASN A 96 10.08 5.06 -0.93
C ASN A 96 8.72 4.39 -1.01
N SER A 97 7.88 4.55 -0.01
CA SER A 97 6.58 3.88 -0.01
C SER A 97 5.46 4.74 0.61
N VAL A 98 4.27 4.53 0.08
CA VAL A 98 3.00 5.13 0.51
C VAL A 98 1.93 4.06 0.51
N CYS A 99 1.06 4.06 1.51
CA CYS A 99 -0.05 3.12 1.63
C CYS A 99 -1.37 3.86 1.84
N PHE A 100 -2.36 3.54 1.02
CA PHE A 100 -3.75 3.93 1.21
C PHE A 100 -4.46 2.80 1.96
N ALA A 101 -5.22 3.13 2.98
CA ALA A 101 -6.00 2.20 3.77
C ALA A 101 -7.44 2.69 3.94
N TYR A 102 -8.35 1.73 4.00
CA TYR A 102 -9.77 2.00 4.17
C TYR A 102 -10.45 0.77 4.79
N ASP A 103 -11.33 1.00 5.77
CA ASP A 103 -12.11 -0.06 6.44
C ASP A 103 -11.23 -1.22 6.96
N GLY A 104 -10.15 -0.88 7.67
CA GLY A 104 -9.23 -1.83 8.31
C GLY A 104 -8.30 -2.58 7.35
N GLN A 105 -8.18 -2.17 6.09
CA GLN A 105 -7.33 -2.85 5.12
C GLN A 105 -6.49 -1.91 4.24
N ALA A 106 -5.31 -2.37 3.83
CA ALA A 106 -4.49 -1.69 2.85
C ALA A 106 -5.07 -1.90 1.44
N ILE A 107 -5.51 -0.82 0.80
CA ILE A 107 -6.19 -0.86 -0.51
C ILE A 107 -5.30 -0.44 -1.68
N GLY A 108 -4.17 0.20 -1.40
CA GLY A 108 -3.22 0.60 -2.43
C GLY A 108 -1.84 0.87 -1.84
N VAL A 109 -0.82 0.17 -2.35
CA VAL A 109 0.58 0.33 -1.93
C VAL A 109 1.44 0.72 -3.12
N GLY A 110 2.13 1.85 -3.01
CA GLY A 110 3.20 2.27 -3.92
C GLY A 110 4.54 2.14 -3.22
N ALA A 111 5.41 1.27 -3.72
CA ALA A 111 6.64 0.86 -3.07
C ALA A 111 7.83 0.92 -4.02
N GLY A 112 9.04 1.17 -3.47
CA GLY A 112 10.30 1.11 -4.20
C GLY A 112 10.45 2.14 -5.32
N GLN A 113 9.68 3.23 -5.30
CA GLN A 113 9.72 4.25 -6.33
C GLN A 113 10.82 5.28 -6.06
N GLN A 114 11.36 5.88 -7.13
CA GLN A 114 12.44 6.86 -7.05
C GLN A 114 12.01 8.22 -6.48
N SER A 115 10.71 8.52 -6.48
CA SER A 115 10.19 9.75 -5.91
C SER A 115 8.89 9.53 -5.14
N ARG A 116 8.65 10.38 -4.13
CA ARG A 116 7.45 10.32 -3.29
C ARG A 116 6.16 10.46 -4.10
N ILE A 117 6.12 11.38 -5.04
CA ILE A 117 4.93 11.58 -5.89
C ILE A 117 4.61 10.34 -6.73
N HIS A 118 5.61 9.60 -7.20
CA HIS A 118 5.37 8.36 -7.95
C HIS A 118 4.79 7.27 -7.05
N CYS A 119 5.24 7.18 -5.77
CA CYS A 119 4.62 6.29 -4.79
C CYS A 119 3.14 6.64 -4.59
N THR A 120 2.84 7.93 -4.39
CA THR A 120 1.47 8.42 -4.16
C THR A 120 0.57 8.15 -5.37
N ARG A 121 1.09 8.37 -6.60
CA ARG A 121 0.35 8.08 -7.84
C ARG A 121 0.06 6.58 -7.99
N LEU A 122 1.07 5.74 -7.79
CA LEU A 122 0.92 4.28 -7.90
C LEU A 122 -0.03 3.73 -6.85
N ALA A 123 0.15 4.12 -5.59
CA ALA A 123 -0.73 3.71 -4.50
C ALA A 123 -2.18 4.17 -4.72
N GLY A 124 -2.36 5.45 -5.11
CA GLY A 124 -3.66 6.01 -5.40
C GLY A 124 -4.36 5.33 -6.58
N SER A 125 -3.63 5.01 -7.66
CA SER A 125 -4.23 4.29 -8.80
C SER A 125 -4.69 2.88 -8.40
N LYS A 126 -3.95 2.19 -7.53
CA LYS A 126 -4.38 0.88 -6.98
C LYS A 126 -5.61 1.03 -6.08
N ALA A 127 -5.65 2.06 -5.23
CA ALA A 127 -6.81 2.36 -4.40
C ALA A 127 -8.05 2.70 -5.26
N ASP A 128 -7.89 3.52 -6.29
CA ASP A 128 -8.95 3.84 -7.24
C ASP A 128 -9.49 2.56 -7.91
N THR A 129 -8.62 1.66 -8.37
CA THR A 129 -9.00 0.36 -8.93
C THR A 129 -9.73 -0.51 -7.89
N TRP A 130 -9.27 -0.50 -6.63
CA TRP A 130 -9.93 -1.25 -5.56
C TRP A 130 -11.36 -0.77 -5.36
N PHE A 131 -11.63 0.55 -5.35
CA PHE A 131 -12.97 1.09 -5.26
C PHE A 131 -13.79 0.77 -6.51
N LEU A 132 -13.23 0.91 -7.72
CA LEU A 132 -13.94 0.61 -8.96
C LEU A 132 -14.34 -0.88 -9.10
N ARG A 133 -13.65 -1.79 -8.41
CA ARG A 133 -14.10 -3.19 -8.29
C ARG A 133 -15.41 -3.32 -7.51
N GLN A 134 -15.76 -2.33 -6.68
CA GLN A 134 -17.03 -2.24 -5.94
C GLN A 134 -18.11 -1.44 -6.72
N HIS A 135 -17.78 -0.90 -7.88
CA HIS A 135 -18.75 -0.17 -8.69
C HIS A 135 -19.91 -1.08 -9.11
N PRO A 136 -21.20 -0.61 -9.07
CA PRO A 136 -22.36 -1.45 -9.40
C PRO A 136 -22.26 -2.16 -10.75
N LYS A 137 -21.77 -1.47 -11.80
CA LYS A 137 -21.54 -2.08 -13.11
C LYS A 137 -20.51 -3.21 -13.07
N THR A 138 -19.46 -3.08 -12.25
CA THR A 138 -18.42 -4.10 -12.10
C THR A 138 -18.95 -5.33 -11.35
N LEU A 139 -19.74 -5.10 -10.29
CA LEU A 139 -20.34 -6.18 -9.51
C LEU A 139 -21.44 -6.94 -10.30
N ALA A 140 -22.08 -6.28 -11.24
CA ALA A 140 -23.13 -6.85 -12.09
C ALA A 140 -22.61 -7.53 -13.37
N LEU A 141 -21.30 -7.68 -13.55
CA LEU A 141 -20.71 -8.32 -14.74
C LEU A 141 -21.26 -9.75 -14.92
N PRO A 142 -21.90 -10.06 -16.08
CA PRO A 142 -22.60 -11.33 -16.30
C PRO A 142 -21.62 -12.41 -16.77
N PHE A 143 -20.72 -12.83 -15.89
CA PHE A 143 -19.72 -13.86 -16.19
C PHE A 143 -20.33 -15.20 -16.55
N ARG A 144 -19.70 -15.88 -17.49
CA ARG A 144 -19.97 -17.30 -17.78
C ARG A 144 -19.60 -18.16 -16.56
N GLU A 145 -20.36 -19.21 -16.32
CA GLU A 145 -20.14 -20.12 -15.17
C GLU A 145 -18.83 -20.89 -15.27
N ASP A 146 -18.41 -21.24 -16.49
CA ASP A 146 -17.18 -21.99 -16.77
C ASP A 146 -15.90 -21.14 -16.64
N LEU A 147 -16.01 -19.82 -16.45
CA LEU A 147 -14.86 -18.94 -16.31
C LEU A 147 -14.24 -19.07 -14.93
N GLY A 148 -13.01 -19.57 -14.87
CA GLY A 148 -12.26 -19.73 -13.63
C GLY A 148 -11.88 -18.39 -12.98
N ARG A 149 -11.73 -18.38 -11.64
CA ARG A 149 -11.44 -17.19 -10.84
C ARG A 149 -10.27 -16.34 -11.38
N PRO A 150 -9.08 -16.89 -11.75
CA PRO A 150 -7.99 -16.06 -12.26
C PRO A 150 -8.36 -15.28 -13.53
N ASN A 151 -9.12 -15.90 -14.42
CA ASN A 151 -9.59 -15.24 -15.64
C ASN A 151 -10.62 -14.15 -15.33
N ARG A 152 -11.53 -14.40 -14.39
CA ARG A 152 -12.49 -13.35 -13.93
C ARG A 152 -11.74 -12.14 -13.38
N ASP A 153 -10.73 -12.35 -12.55
CA ASP A 153 -9.93 -11.26 -11.97
C ASP A 153 -9.23 -10.42 -13.07
N ASN A 154 -8.64 -11.07 -14.08
CA ASN A 154 -8.02 -10.38 -15.22
C ASN A 154 -9.05 -9.59 -16.05
N VAL A 155 -10.21 -10.18 -16.30
CA VAL A 155 -11.29 -9.53 -17.06
C VAL A 155 -11.84 -8.32 -16.30
N ILE A 156 -11.97 -8.40 -14.97
CA ILE A 156 -12.36 -7.26 -14.14
C ILE A 156 -11.33 -6.12 -14.26
N ASP A 157 -10.04 -6.45 -14.20
CA ASP A 157 -8.98 -5.45 -14.36
C ASP A 157 -9.01 -4.80 -15.75
N GLY A 158 -9.19 -5.57 -16.81
CA GLY A 158 -9.39 -5.07 -18.17
C GLY A 158 -10.62 -4.19 -18.30
N TYR A 159 -11.75 -4.59 -17.71
CA TYR A 159 -12.98 -3.82 -17.69
C TYR A 159 -12.85 -2.47 -17.00
N ILE A 160 -12.16 -2.45 -15.83
CA ILE A 160 -11.94 -1.24 -15.06
C ILE A 160 -10.93 -0.31 -15.73
N ASN A 161 -9.80 -0.83 -16.19
CA ASN A 161 -8.70 -0.01 -16.67
C ASN A 161 -8.91 0.42 -18.14
N GLY A 162 -9.76 -0.27 -18.89
CA GLY A 162 -10.07 0.05 -20.28
C GLY A 162 -8.84 -0.02 -21.18
N ASN A 163 -7.89 -0.92 -20.83
CA ASN A 163 -6.64 -1.08 -21.56
C ASN A 163 -6.82 -2.00 -22.77
N GLU A 164 -5.78 -2.06 -23.55
CA GLU A 164 -5.37 -2.76 -24.76
C GLU A 164 -6.26 -3.92 -25.25
N GLU A 165 -6.97 -4.58 -24.35
CA GLU A 165 -8.02 -5.55 -24.64
C GLU A 165 -9.36 -5.03 -24.11
N ASP A 166 -10.12 -4.36 -24.95
CA ASP A 166 -11.50 -4.01 -24.64
C ASP A 166 -12.32 -5.29 -24.48
N VAL A 167 -12.45 -5.74 -23.22
CA VAL A 167 -13.21 -6.95 -22.88
C VAL A 167 -14.69 -6.86 -23.26
N CYS A 168 -15.18 -5.67 -23.59
CA CYS A 168 -16.54 -5.40 -24.07
C CYS A 168 -16.65 -5.37 -25.61
N ALA A 169 -15.52 -5.45 -26.34
CA ALA A 169 -15.51 -5.38 -27.79
C ALA A 169 -16.22 -6.58 -28.43
N GLU A 170 -16.80 -6.34 -29.62
CA GLU A 170 -17.44 -7.40 -30.39
C GLU A 170 -16.43 -8.47 -30.82
N GLY A 171 -16.78 -9.75 -30.64
CA GLY A 171 -15.88 -10.89 -30.86
C GLY A 171 -14.97 -11.22 -29.67
N ILE A 172 -14.93 -10.37 -28.64
CA ILE A 172 -14.13 -10.59 -27.43
C ILE A 172 -15.02 -10.88 -26.22
N TRP A 173 -16.05 -10.10 -25.97
CA TRP A 173 -16.91 -10.24 -24.79
C TRP A 173 -17.55 -11.65 -24.65
N GLN A 174 -17.82 -12.32 -25.77
CA GLN A 174 -18.41 -13.65 -25.80
C GLN A 174 -17.53 -14.72 -25.12
N ASN A 175 -16.23 -14.45 -25.00
CA ASN A 175 -15.29 -15.35 -24.32
C ASN A 175 -15.49 -15.33 -22.78
N TYR A 176 -16.06 -14.26 -22.24
CA TYR A 176 -16.08 -14.01 -20.79
C TYR A 176 -17.49 -13.91 -20.21
N PHE A 177 -18.45 -13.41 -20.99
CA PHE A 177 -19.76 -13.02 -20.51
C PHE A 177 -20.89 -13.78 -21.23
N THR A 178 -22.02 -13.90 -20.55
CA THR A 178 -23.25 -14.48 -21.11
C THR A 178 -24.02 -13.48 -21.97
N GLN A 179 -23.81 -12.19 -21.73
CA GLN A 179 -24.31 -11.07 -22.54
C GLN A 179 -23.30 -9.92 -22.52
N ARG A 180 -23.34 -9.07 -23.54
CA ARG A 180 -22.42 -7.93 -23.62
C ARG A 180 -22.65 -6.96 -22.46
N PRO A 181 -21.66 -6.70 -21.60
CA PRO A 181 -21.82 -5.74 -20.54
C PRO A 181 -21.74 -4.31 -21.04
N GLU A 182 -22.37 -3.38 -20.31
CA GLU A 182 -22.16 -1.96 -20.57
C GLU A 182 -20.72 -1.56 -20.18
N PRO A 183 -20.04 -0.75 -21.00
CA PRO A 183 -18.70 -0.25 -20.65
C PRO A 183 -18.72 0.63 -19.39
N LEU A 184 -17.67 0.56 -18.60
CA LEU A 184 -17.44 1.47 -17.49
C LEU A 184 -16.76 2.74 -18.03
N THR A 185 -17.55 3.78 -18.28
CA THR A 185 -17.06 5.00 -18.90
C THR A 185 -16.15 5.83 -17.99
N ALA A 186 -15.37 6.74 -18.56
CA ALA A 186 -14.56 7.68 -17.80
C ALA A 186 -15.41 8.59 -16.91
N GLU A 187 -16.66 8.87 -17.31
CA GLU A 187 -17.63 9.64 -16.51
C GLU A 187 -18.11 8.84 -15.32
N ASP A 188 -18.52 7.57 -15.52
CA ASP A 188 -18.88 6.66 -14.41
C ASP A 188 -17.77 6.59 -13.36
N LYS A 189 -16.52 6.37 -13.80
CA LYS A 189 -15.36 6.29 -12.90
C LYS A 189 -15.17 7.59 -12.12
N ARG A 190 -15.21 8.75 -12.80
CA ARG A 190 -15.05 10.05 -12.15
C ARG A 190 -16.16 10.33 -11.13
N ALA A 191 -17.40 10.05 -11.50
CA ALA A 191 -18.56 10.25 -10.62
C ALA A 191 -18.45 9.36 -9.37
N PHE A 192 -18.15 8.08 -9.56
CA PHE A 192 -18.02 7.12 -8.47
C PHE A 192 -16.85 7.46 -7.53
N LEU A 193 -15.64 7.65 -8.06
CA LEU A 193 -14.46 7.99 -7.26
C LEU A 193 -14.59 9.37 -6.62
N GLY A 194 -15.23 10.32 -7.29
CA GLY A 194 -15.49 11.65 -6.76
C GLY A 194 -16.40 11.66 -5.52
N ALA A 195 -17.17 10.62 -5.28
CA ALA A 195 -17.98 10.44 -4.08
C ALA A 195 -17.24 9.78 -2.91
N ILE A 196 -16.09 9.15 -3.14
CA ILE A 196 -15.31 8.46 -2.10
C ILE A 196 -14.69 9.48 -1.14
N ARG A 197 -14.83 9.21 0.16
CA ARG A 197 -14.25 10.00 1.27
C ARG A 197 -13.83 9.07 2.40
N GLY A 198 -13.05 9.60 3.33
CA GLY A 198 -12.64 8.87 4.54
C GLY A 198 -11.46 7.94 4.35
N VAL A 199 -10.80 7.98 3.20
CA VAL A 199 -9.60 7.16 2.96
C VAL A 199 -8.44 7.70 3.80
N SER A 200 -7.66 6.79 4.37
CA SER A 200 -6.46 7.08 5.16
C SER A 200 -5.20 6.81 4.35
N LEU A 201 -4.17 7.64 4.55
CA LEU A 201 -2.90 7.53 3.85
C LEU A 201 -1.73 7.59 4.83
N GLY A 202 -0.87 6.57 4.80
CA GLY A 202 0.43 6.54 5.48
C GLY A 202 1.57 6.79 4.52
N SER A 203 2.65 7.43 5.03
CA SER A 203 3.89 7.62 4.29
C SER A 203 5.11 7.26 5.15
N ASP A 204 6.06 6.50 4.61
CA ASP A 204 7.27 6.07 5.32
C ASP A 204 8.28 7.22 5.58
N ALA A 205 8.15 8.33 4.86
CA ALA A 205 8.91 9.57 5.06
C ALA A 205 8.03 10.80 4.77
N PHE A 206 8.56 12.01 4.97
CA PHE A 206 7.82 13.26 4.76
C PHE A 206 7.42 13.49 3.29
N PHE A 207 6.35 14.23 3.08
CA PHE A 207 5.97 14.75 1.76
C PHE A 207 6.77 16.01 1.45
N PRO A 208 7.55 16.01 0.35
CA PRO A 208 8.37 17.18 -0.02
C PRO A 208 7.57 18.31 -0.65
N PHE A 209 6.38 18.02 -1.21
CA PHE A 209 5.56 18.97 -1.95
C PHE A 209 4.07 18.68 -1.79
N ALA A 210 3.25 19.75 -1.93
CA ALA A 210 1.79 19.68 -1.84
C ALA A 210 1.11 18.88 -2.98
N ASP A 211 1.80 18.61 -4.09
CA ASP A 211 1.28 17.78 -5.18
C ASP A 211 0.90 16.36 -4.74
N ASN A 212 1.61 15.83 -3.72
CA ASN A 212 1.27 14.55 -3.10
C ASN A 212 -0.11 14.60 -2.42
N ILE A 213 -0.41 15.70 -1.74
CA ILE A 213 -1.70 15.90 -1.06
C ILE A 213 -2.83 15.99 -2.08
N LYS A 214 -2.64 16.79 -3.14
CA LYS A 214 -3.63 16.89 -4.24
C LYS A 214 -3.93 15.54 -4.88
N ARG A 215 -2.88 14.74 -5.15
CA ARG A 215 -3.08 13.38 -5.69
C ARG A 215 -3.82 12.48 -4.70
N ALA A 216 -3.49 12.55 -3.42
CA ALA A 216 -4.15 11.78 -2.39
C ALA A 216 -5.63 12.16 -2.24
N TYR A 217 -5.92 13.47 -2.21
CA TYR A 217 -7.29 13.99 -2.13
C TYR A 217 -8.17 13.52 -3.29
N ALA A 218 -7.61 13.45 -4.51
CA ALA A 218 -8.33 12.95 -5.69
C ALA A 218 -8.78 11.48 -5.56
N SER A 219 -8.16 10.69 -4.68
CA SER A 219 -8.56 9.32 -4.33
C SER A 219 -9.33 9.24 -3.00
N GLY A 220 -9.95 10.33 -2.53
CA GLY A 220 -10.83 10.36 -1.37
C GLY A 220 -10.12 10.41 -0.01
N VAL A 221 -8.82 10.70 0.04
CA VAL A 221 -8.07 10.80 1.30
C VAL A 221 -8.59 11.93 2.16
N SER A 222 -8.91 11.62 3.41
CA SER A 222 -9.34 12.54 4.45
C SER A 222 -8.38 12.56 5.64
N TYR A 223 -7.53 11.54 5.78
CA TYR A 223 -6.62 11.36 6.91
C TYR A 223 -5.22 10.98 6.45
N ILE A 224 -4.19 11.63 7.01
CA ILE A 224 -2.80 11.40 6.63
C ILE A 224 -1.93 11.21 7.88
N ALA A 225 -1.01 10.24 7.84
CA ALA A 225 0.07 10.09 8.80
C ALA A 225 1.42 10.07 8.07
N GLN A 226 2.32 10.96 8.47
CA GLN A 226 3.68 11.08 7.94
C GLN A 226 4.66 11.54 9.03
N PRO A 227 5.98 11.33 8.88
CA PRO A 227 6.94 11.74 9.90
C PRO A 227 7.02 13.24 10.19
N GLY A 228 6.79 14.10 9.19
CA GLY A 228 7.17 15.50 9.23
C GLY A 228 8.68 15.71 9.07
N GLY A 229 9.14 16.96 9.21
CA GLY A 229 10.56 17.34 9.13
C GLY A 229 11.02 17.74 7.73
N SER A 230 10.12 18.09 6.83
CA SER A 230 10.42 18.77 5.56
C SER A 230 10.55 20.28 5.80
N ILE A 231 11.45 20.92 5.05
CA ILE A 231 11.55 22.40 5.01
C ILE A 231 10.23 23.04 4.51
N ARG A 232 9.38 22.24 3.84
CA ARG A 232 8.11 22.68 3.23
C ARG A 232 6.89 22.09 3.90
N ASP A 233 7.01 21.67 5.15
CA ASP A 233 5.85 21.13 5.91
C ASP A 233 4.71 22.14 6.00
N ASP A 234 5.01 23.44 6.10
CA ASP A 234 4.04 24.52 6.09
C ASP A 234 3.13 24.52 4.85
N LEU A 235 3.70 24.34 3.65
CA LEU A 235 2.95 24.28 2.40
C LEU A 235 2.09 23.01 2.29
N VAL A 236 2.61 21.89 2.80
CA VAL A 236 1.89 20.61 2.84
C VAL A 236 0.71 20.69 3.80
N ILE A 237 0.91 21.28 5.00
CA ILE A 237 -0.15 21.50 5.99
C ILE A 237 -1.22 22.47 5.45
N GLU A 238 -0.79 23.54 4.76
CA GLU A 238 -1.73 24.51 4.15
C GLU A 238 -2.63 23.84 3.11
N GLU A 239 -2.08 22.97 2.26
CA GLU A 239 -2.89 22.20 1.28
C GLU A 239 -3.87 21.28 2.00
N CYS A 240 -3.44 20.54 3.03
CA CYS A 240 -4.35 19.73 3.84
C CYS A 240 -5.46 20.55 4.46
N ASN A 241 -5.17 21.76 4.98
CA ASN A 241 -6.17 22.64 5.56
C ASN A 241 -7.19 23.16 4.53
N ARG A 242 -6.76 23.38 3.28
CA ARG A 242 -7.65 23.77 2.17
C ARG A 242 -8.66 22.69 1.85
N ASP A 243 -8.20 21.44 1.84
CA ASP A 243 -9.00 20.28 1.46
C ASP A 243 -9.72 19.63 2.65
N GLY A 244 -9.58 20.21 3.88
CA GLY A 244 -10.20 19.70 5.11
C GLY A 244 -9.58 18.41 5.64
N ILE A 245 -8.41 18.01 5.13
CA ILE A 245 -7.69 16.78 5.51
C ILE A 245 -7.10 16.94 6.92
N VAL A 246 -7.20 15.87 7.73
CA VAL A 246 -6.51 15.76 9.02
C VAL A 246 -5.14 15.14 8.80
N MET A 247 -4.07 15.78 9.28
CA MET A 247 -2.71 15.25 9.19
C MET A 247 -2.08 15.14 10.58
N ALA A 248 -1.53 13.95 10.87
CA ALA A 248 -0.71 13.68 12.03
C ALA A 248 0.78 13.54 11.63
N PHE A 249 1.65 14.16 12.41
CA PHE A 249 3.10 13.95 12.33
C PHE A 249 3.51 12.86 13.32
N THR A 250 3.96 11.72 12.79
CA THR A 250 4.39 10.58 13.60
C THR A 250 5.75 10.77 14.25
N GLY A 251 6.58 11.70 13.75
CA GLY A 251 7.97 11.86 14.17
C GLY A 251 8.87 10.66 13.83
N MET A 252 8.31 9.61 13.23
CA MET A 252 8.99 8.35 12.97
C MET A 252 9.11 8.09 11.46
N ARG A 253 10.35 7.96 10.98
CA ARG A 253 10.63 7.47 9.63
C ARG A 253 10.64 5.95 9.64
N LEU A 254 9.82 5.34 8.79
CA LEU A 254 9.80 3.89 8.62
C LEU A 254 10.85 3.39 7.63
N PHE A 255 11.58 4.33 7.07
CA PHE A 255 12.70 4.11 6.17
C PHE A 255 13.92 3.58 6.95
N ILE A 256 14.31 2.33 6.69
CA ILE A 256 15.50 1.72 7.30
C ILE A 256 16.72 2.12 6.47
N ILE A 257 17.60 2.97 7.03
CA ILE A 257 18.94 3.16 6.51
C ILE A 257 19.83 2.13 7.21
N GLU A 258 20.32 1.15 6.48
CA GLU A 258 21.30 0.20 7.00
C GLU A 258 22.59 0.97 7.37
N LYS A 259 22.97 0.96 8.66
CA LYS A 259 24.26 1.49 9.10
C LYS A 259 25.33 0.46 8.72
N ILE A 260 26.33 0.91 7.97
CA ILE A 260 27.53 0.11 7.73
C ILE A 260 28.37 0.14 9.01
N LEU A 261 28.43 -0.98 9.73
CA LEU A 261 29.33 -1.14 10.88
C LEU A 261 30.70 -1.60 10.37
N GLY A 262 31.75 -0.88 10.77
CA GLY A 262 33.13 -1.26 10.51
C GLY A 262 33.80 -0.61 9.30
N ALA A 263 33.20 0.33 8.62
CA ALA A 263 33.93 1.25 7.79
C ALA A 263 34.80 2.16 8.71
N ARG A 264 36.05 1.77 9.00
CA ARG A 264 37.05 2.80 9.28
C ARG A 264 36.90 3.82 8.17
N HIS A 265 36.77 5.09 8.50
CA HIS A 265 36.86 6.20 7.56
C HIS A 265 38.15 6.04 6.73
N VAL A 266 38.09 5.25 5.68
CA VAL A 266 39.01 5.44 4.56
C VAL A 266 38.40 6.67 3.89
N GLY A 267 39.02 7.82 4.09
CA GLY A 267 38.58 9.07 3.48
C GLY A 267 38.61 8.95 1.97
N ALA A 268 37.59 8.40 1.41
CA ALA A 268 37.24 8.62 0.03
C ALA A 268 36.51 9.97 0.00
N ALA A 269 37.28 11.03 -0.12
CA ALA A 269 36.78 12.28 -0.64
C ALA A 269 36.20 11.97 -2.02
N ILE A 270 34.91 11.77 -2.09
CA ILE A 270 34.17 11.85 -3.36
C ILE A 270 34.24 13.35 -3.69
N GLY A 271 35.27 13.75 -4.45
CA GLY A 271 35.38 15.06 -5.00
C GLY A 271 34.13 15.35 -5.82
N ARG A 272 33.38 16.39 -5.44
CA ARG A 272 32.40 16.99 -6.34
C ARG A 272 33.18 17.40 -7.59
N PRO A 273 32.71 17.07 -8.82
CA PRO A 273 33.29 17.66 -10.00
C PRO A 273 33.13 19.18 -9.87
N ALA A 274 34.25 19.89 -10.01
CA ALA A 274 34.24 21.34 -10.14
C ALA A 274 33.36 21.73 -11.34
N GLN A 275 32.57 22.78 -11.13
CA GLN A 275 31.77 23.41 -12.19
C GLN A 275 32.64 23.98 -13.27
#